data_0856d68fc1551a925d333255ef90eb14
#
_entry.id   0856d68fc1551a925d333255ef90eb14
#
_cell.length_a   1.000
_cell.length_b   1.000
_cell.length_c   1.000
_cell.angle_alpha   90.00
_cell.angle_beta   90.00
_cell.angle_gamma   90.00
#
_symmetry.space_group_name_H-M   'P 1'
#
loop_
_entity.id
_entity.type
_entity.pdbx_description
1 polymer ?
#
loop_
_entity_poly.entity_id
_entity_poly.type
_entity_poly.pdbx_seq_one_letter_code
_entity_poly.pdbx_strand_id
1 'polypeptide(L)'
;MRQRVVADKEWENYWRFMANEIDEFSVEEALHTNLKKFVSDKLVVYNENALVVMRRILDKHPNGCFDMIFADPPYLLSNDGFTCQNGQMVSVNKGSWDKSKGLAADLEFYEEWLRLCYALLKPNGTIWVCGTYHNIYLTGYLMQVIGYHILNNITWEKPNPPPNLSCRFFTHSTETLLWAKKNKKAKHTFHYDAMKVQNGGKQMKCVWQIAPPNKIEKILGKHPTQKPLALVERCIQAASNVGDLIFDPFMGSGTTGVAALRNGRKFCGCEMDGEFFELAKKRLGE
;
A
#
# COMPACT_ATOMS: atom_id res chain seq x y z
N MET A 1 -22.57 -23.00 -3.62
CA MET A 1 -23.36 -21.97 -2.93
C MET A 1 -23.38 -22.12 -1.39
N ARG A 2 -23.51 -23.32 -0.82
CA ARG A 2 -23.53 -23.52 0.66
C ARG A 2 -22.20 -23.26 1.39
N GLN A 3 -21.04 -23.49 0.77
CA GLN A 3 -19.72 -23.25 1.39
C GLN A 3 -19.36 -21.76 1.53
N ARG A 4 -19.84 -20.87 0.64
CA ARG A 4 -19.64 -19.42 0.75
C ARG A 4 -20.36 -18.78 1.94
N VAL A 5 -21.56 -19.27 2.25
CA VAL A 5 -22.37 -18.73 3.36
C VAL A 5 -21.81 -19.14 4.73
N VAL A 6 -21.14 -20.30 4.80
CA VAL A 6 -20.50 -20.77 6.04
C VAL A 6 -19.24 -19.93 6.35
N ALA A 7 -18.41 -19.65 5.35
CA ALA A 7 -17.22 -18.81 5.54
C ALA A 7 -17.57 -17.40 6.04
N ASP A 8 -18.59 -16.75 5.47
CA ASP A 8 -19.01 -15.41 5.89
C ASP A 8 -19.53 -15.39 7.34
N LYS A 9 -20.27 -16.44 7.78
CA LYS A 9 -20.76 -16.58 9.15
C LYS A 9 -19.65 -16.90 10.16
N GLU A 10 -18.64 -17.67 9.78
CA GLU A 10 -17.50 -17.98 10.65
C GLU A 10 -16.66 -16.72 10.89
N TRP A 11 -16.49 -15.86 9.88
CA TRP A 11 -15.82 -14.58 10.03
C TRP A 11 -16.64 -13.58 10.86
N GLU A 12 -17.96 -13.49 10.67
CA GLU A 12 -18.83 -12.69 11.54
C GLU A 12 -18.76 -13.15 13.01
N ASN A 13 -18.69 -14.45 13.25
CA ASN A 13 -18.55 -15.00 14.59
C ASN A 13 -17.16 -14.76 15.17
N TYR A 14 -16.10 -14.87 14.38
CA TYR A 14 -14.73 -14.52 14.78
C TYR A 14 -14.63 -13.05 15.20
N TRP A 15 -15.20 -12.13 14.42
CA TRP A 15 -15.22 -10.70 14.76
C TRP A 15 -16.07 -10.40 16.00
N ARG A 16 -17.19 -11.10 16.20
CA ARG A 16 -18.00 -10.99 17.43
C ARG A 16 -17.27 -11.54 18.65
N PHE A 17 -16.54 -12.63 18.49
CA PHE A 17 -15.72 -13.21 19.56
C PHE A 17 -14.58 -12.26 19.96
N MET A 18 -13.85 -11.71 19.00
CA MET A 18 -12.78 -10.75 19.25
C MET A 18 -13.28 -9.41 19.80
N ALA A 19 -14.49 -8.99 19.44
CA ALA A 19 -15.13 -7.80 20.01
C ALA A 19 -15.59 -7.99 21.46
N ASN A 20 -15.91 -9.24 21.89
CA ASN A 20 -16.33 -9.54 23.25
C ASN A 20 -15.19 -9.84 24.22
N GLU A 21 -13.97 -10.10 23.75
CA GLU A 21 -12.77 -10.27 24.60
C GLU A 21 -12.03 -8.95 24.90
N ILE A 22 -12.46 -7.83 24.33
CA ILE A 22 -11.96 -6.51 24.71
C ILE A 22 -12.80 -6.08 25.93
N ASP A 23 -12.28 -6.42 27.12
CA ASP A 23 -12.69 -5.83 28.38
C ASP A 23 -12.87 -4.30 28.21
N GLU A 24 -13.83 -3.70 28.93
CA GLU A 24 -14.19 -2.28 28.86
C GLU A 24 -13.01 -1.32 29.11
N PHE A 25 -12.00 -1.37 28.28
CA PHE A 25 -11.04 -0.28 28.15
C PHE A 25 -11.75 0.85 27.39
N SER A 26 -12.00 1.94 28.08
CA SER A 26 -12.65 3.09 27.45
C SER A 26 -11.87 3.49 26.20
N VAL A 27 -12.58 3.70 25.09
CA VAL A 27 -12.02 4.09 23.80
C VAL A 27 -11.14 5.33 23.91
N GLU A 28 -11.37 6.20 24.92
CA GLU A 28 -10.52 7.35 25.24
C GLU A 28 -9.14 6.95 25.81
N GLU A 29 -9.03 5.91 26.64
CA GLU A 29 -7.73 5.44 27.16
C GLU A 29 -6.89 4.73 26.10
N ALA A 30 -7.50 3.98 25.18
CA ALA A 30 -6.80 3.39 24.04
C ALA A 30 -6.27 4.46 23.08
N LEU A 31 -6.85 5.67 23.06
CA LEU A 31 -6.38 6.83 22.31
C LEU A 31 -5.20 7.54 22.96
N HIS A 32 -5.03 7.39 24.28
CA HIS A 32 -3.92 7.96 25.05
C HIS A 32 -2.76 6.99 25.26
N THR A 33 -2.87 5.74 24.87
CA THR A 33 -1.69 4.85 24.83
C THR A 33 -0.68 5.42 23.85
N ASN A 34 0.55 5.57 24.32
CA ASN A 34 1.76 6.17 23.75
C ASN A 34 2.12 5.67 22.32
N LEU A 35 1.21 5.77 21.35
CA LEU A 35 1.57 5.59 19.96
C LEU A 35 2.42 6.78 19.54
N LYS A 36 3.68 6.51 19.23
CA LYS A 36 4.53 7.49 18.60
C LYS A 36 3.86 7.90 17.28
N LYS A 37 3.39 9.13 17.22
CA LYS A 37 2.69 9.67 16.05
C LYS A 37 3.18 11.08 15.76
N PHE A 38 3.11 11.46 14.50
CA PHE A 38 3.32 12.81 14.02
C PHE A 38 2.03 13.32 13.38
N VAL A 39 1.55 14.50 13.79
CA VAL A 39 0.23 15.02 13.43
C VAL A 39 0.34 16.49 13.02
N SER A 40 -0.30 16.85 11.92
CA SER A 40 -0.61 18.21 11.52
C SER A 40 -2.04 18.27 10.96
N ASP A 41 -2.53 19.45 10.57
CA ASP A 41 -3.90 19.62 10.03
C ASP A 41 -4.23 18.72 8.82
N LYS A 42 -3.20 18.28 8.09
CA LYS A 42 -3.36 17.50 6.85
C LYS A 42 -2.70 16.12 6.91
N LEU A 43 -2.07 15.79 8.04
CA LEU A 43 -1.17 14.65 8.13
C LEU A 43 -1.29 13.95 9.48
N VAL A 44 -1.48 12.64 9.46
CA VAL A 44 -1.35 11.78 10.64
C VAL A 44 -0.55 10.54 10.26
N VAL A 45 0.58 10.31 10.92
CA VAL A 45 1.39 9.09 10.72
C VAL A 45 1.70 8.42 12.05
N TYR A 46 1.68 7.09 12.04
CA TYR A 46 1.83 6.24 13.22
C TYR A 46 3.09 5.38 13.09
N ASN A 47 3.89 5.30 14.17
CA ASN A 47 4.95 4.32 14.28
C ASN A 47 4.41 3.07 14.98
N GLU A 48 3.74 2.21 14.23
CA GLU A 48 3.06 1.02 14.75
C GLU A 48 2.80 0.02 13.62
N ASN A 49 2.45 -1.21 13.99
CA ASN A 49 2.01 -2.25 13.07
C ASN A 49 0.73 -1.83 12.33
N ALA A 50 0.73 -2.00 11.01
CA ALA A 50 -0.36 -1.61 10.13
C ALA A 50 -1.72 -2.22 10.53
N LEU A 51 -1.75 -3.51 10.89
CA LEU A 51 -2.99 -4.21 11.27
C LEU A 51 -3.59 -3.61 12.54
N VAL A 52 -2.74 -3.26 13.53
CA VAL A 52 -3.18 -2.61 14.78
C VAL A 52 -3.77 -1.23 14.48
N VAL A 53 -3.08 -0.42 13.68
CA VAL A 53 -3.57 0.92 13.30
C VAL A 53 -4.88 0.83 12.54
N MET A 54 -4.96 -0.06 11.54
CA MET A 54 -6.17 -0.21 10.72
C MET A 54 -7.39 -0.64 11.53
N ARG A 55 -7.24 -1.59 12.48
CA ARG A 55 -8.34 -2.00 13.36
C ARG A 55 -8.83 -0.83 14.22
N ARG A 56 -7.92 -0.07 14.84
CA ARG A 56 -8.27 1.11 15.66
C ARG A 56 -8.97 2.21 14.84
N ILE A 57 -8.57 2.41 13.59
CA ILE A 57 -9.26 3.36 12.71
C ILE A 57 -10.65 2.83 12.36
N LEU A 58 -10.78 1.53 12.09
CA LEU A 58 -12.06 0.91 11.75
C LEU A 58 -13.06 0.98 12.89
N ASP A 59 -12.62 0.79 14.14
CA ASP A 59 -13.48 0.92 15.33
C ASP A 59 -14.12 2.30 15.42
N LYS A 60 -13.41 3.36 15.00
CA LYS A 60 -13.92 4.73 14.97
C LYS A 60 -14.71 5.08 13.72
N HIS A 61 -14.38 4.44 12.62
CA HIS A 61 -14.93 4.70 11.29
C HIS A 61 -15.46 3.43 10.64
N PRO A 62 -16.49 2.77 11.20
CA PRO A 62 -16.97 1.45 10.77
C PRO A 62 -17.51 1.43 9.33
N ASN A 63 -17.84 2.60 8.77
CA ASN A 63 -18.30 2.75 7.40
C ASN A 63 -17.17 3.10 6.39
N GLY A 64 -15.93 3.12 6.87
CA GLY A 64 -14.77 3.57 6.12
C GLY A 64 -14.62 5.08 6.06
N CYS A 65 -13.37 5.55 5.93
CA CYS A 65 -13.05 6.98 5.97
C CYS A 65 -12.07 7.42 4.87
N PHE A 66 -11.43 6.48 4.16
CA PHE A 66 -10.43 6.81 3.15
C PHE A 66 -11.03 6.88 1.74
N ASP A 67 -10.66 7.92 1.01
CA ASP A 67 -11.04 8.11 -0.39
C ASP A 67 -10.18 7.24 -1.30
N MET A 68 -8.90 7.09 -0.96
CA MET A 68 -7.94 6.26 -1.69
C MET A 68 -6.95 5.61 -0.73
N ILE A 69 -6.60 4.36 -1.00
CA ILE A 69 -5.51 3.65 -0.34
C ILE A 69 -4.42 3.38 -1.37
N PHE A 70 -3.15 3.63 -1.01
CA PHE A 70 -1.98 3.20 -1.75
C PHE A 70 -1.18 2.27 -0.86
N ALA A 71 -1.03 1.01 -1.24
CA ALA A 71 -0.37 -0.02 -0.45
C ALA A 71 0.83 -0.60 -1.20
N ASP A 72 2.01 -0.53 -0.56
CA ASP A 72 3.24 -1.19 -1.00
C ASP A 72 3.65 -2.23 0.07
N PRO A 73 2.90 -3.37 0.17
CA PRO A 73 3.10 -4.35 1.23
C PRO A 73 4.46 -5.04 1.12
N PRO A 74 4.94 -5.73 2.19
CA PRO A 74 6.09 -6.63 2.08
C PRO A 74 5.91 -7.64 0.95
N TYR A 75 6.92 -7.79 0.09
CA TYR A 75 6.84 -8.74 -1.04
C TYR A 75 7.30 -10.14 -0.67
N LEU A 76 7.76 -10.33 0.58
CA LEU A 76 8.22 -11.59 1.17
C LEU A 76 9.40 -12.21 0.39
N LEU A 77 10.32 -11.34 -0.06
CA LEU A 77 11.47 -11.70 -0.90
C LEU A 77 12.79 -11.86 -0.14
N SER A 78 12.83 -11.51 1.15
CA SER A 78 14.03 -11.54 1.98
C SER A 78 14.34 -12.97 2.47
N ASN A 79 14.48 -13.91 1.53
CA ASN A 79 14.72 -15.35 1.75
C ASN A 79 16.10 -15.76 1.21
N ASP A 80 17.15 -15.01 1.63
CA ASP A 80 18.58 -15.29 1.34
C ASP A 80 18.97 -15.31 -0.15
N GLY A 81 18.20 -14.62 -1.01
CA GLY A 81 18.53 -14.42 -2.41
C GLY A 81 19.62 -13.36 -2.65
N PHE A 82 20.14 -13.32 -3.89
CA PHE A 82 21.13 -12.34 -4.34
C PHE A 82 20.65 -11.58 -5.57
N THR A 83 21.06 -10.32 -5.70
CA THR A 83 20.85 -9.48 -6.88
C THR A 83 22.16 -8.80 -7.28
N CYS A 84 22.15 -8.11 -8.43
CA CYS A 84 23.29 -7.32 -8.88
C CYS A 84 23.07 -5.84 -8.57
N GLN A 85 24.05 -5.19 -7.94
CA GLN A 85 24.11 -3.75 -7.80
C GLN A 85 25.51 -3.25 -8.19
N ASN A 86 25.58 -2.39 -9.20
CA ASN A 86 26.85 -1.86 -9.72
C ASN A 86 27.87 -2.96 -10.10
N GLY A 87 27.40 -4.06 -10.70
CA GLY A 87 28.26 -5.19 -11.08
C GLY A 87 28.65 -6.15 -9.93
N GLN A 88 28.21 -5.90 -8.69
CA GLN A 88 28.51 -6.74 -7.54
C GLN A 88 27.26 -7.52 -7.10
N MET A 89 27.47 -8.77 -6.64
CA MET A 89 26.42 -9.54 -5.97
C MET A 89 26.12 -8.94 -4.61
N VAL A 90 24.87 -8.60 -4.36
CA VAL A 90 24.38 -8.09 -3.06
C VAL A 90 23.18 -8.91 -2.61
N SER A 91 23.03 -9.07 -1.29
CA SER A 91 21.87 -9.74 -0.72
C SER A 91 20.59 -8.97 -1.02
N VAL A 92 19.50 -9.71 -1.32
CA VAL A 92 18.15 -9.12 -1.49
C VAL A 92 17.43 -8.93 -0.15
N ASN A 93 18.01 -9.36 0.98
CA ASN A 93 17.42 -9.19 2.30
C ASN A 93 17.21 -7.71 2.62
N LYS A 94 15.96 -7.32 2.83
CA LYS A 94 15.54 -5.93 3.08
C LYS A 94 15.17 -5.68 4.54
N GLY A 95 15.04 -6.75 5.31
CA GLY A 95 14.70 -6.71 6.73
C GLY A 95 13.87 -7.92 7.15
N SER A 96 13.69 -8.09 8.46
CA SER A 96 12.88 -9.18 9.02
C SER A 96 11.40 -9.09 8.64
N TRP A 97 10.93 -7.88 8.35
CA TRP A 97 9.57 -7.60 7.93
C TRP A 97 9.21 -8.14 6.53
N ASP A 98 10.23 -8.40 5.67
CA ASP A 98 10.05 -8.90 4.31
C ASP A 98 10.37 -10.41 4.20
N LYS A 99 10.43 -11.13 5.31
CA LYS A 99 10.64 -12.58 5.32
C LYS A 99 9.33 -13.34 5.26
N SER A 100 9.24 -14.32 4.34
CA SER A 100 8.14 -15.27 4.33
C SER A 100 8.16 -16.14 5.59
N LYS A 101 7.00 -16.37 6.16
CA LYS A 101 6.76 -17.31 7.27
C LYS A 101 6.16 -18.63 6.76
N GLY A 102 6.15 -18.83 5.46
CA GLY A 102 5.50 -19.94 4.76
C GLY A 102 4.16 -19.52 4.13
N LEU A 103 3.80 -20.23 3.06
CA LEU A 103 2.68 -19.84 2.19
C LEU A 103 1.35 -19.63 2.94
N ALA A 104 1.06 -20.44 3.97
CA ALA A 104 -0.18 -20.32 4.73
C ALA A 104 -0.21 -19.02 5.55
N ALA A 105 0.86 -18.71 6.29
CA ALA A 105 0.95 -17.49 7.09
C ALA A 105 1.01 -16.22 6.21
N ASP A 106 1.64 -16.32 5.05
CA ASP A 106 1.69 -15.23 4.07
C ASP A 106 0.30 -14.96 3.48
N LEU A 107 -0.46 -16.02 3.19
CA LEU A 107 -1.85 -15.92 2.72
C LEU A 107 -2.75 -15.24 3.77
N GLU A 108 -2.66 -15.67 5.02
CA GLU A 108 -3.41 -15.10 6.15
C GLU A 108 -3.12 -13.61 6.30
N PHE A 109 -1.85 -13.21 6.32
CA PHE A 109 -1.42 -11.81 6.38
C PHE A 109 -2.00 -10.98 5.24
N TYR A 110 -1.88 -11.49 3.98
CA TYR A 110 -2.38 -10.77 2.81
C TYR A 110 -3.91 -10.63 2.81
N GLU A 111 -4.63 -11.66 3.22
CA GLU A 111 -6.07 -11.63 3.32
C GLU A 111 -6.53 -10.62 4.40
N GLU A 112 -5.88 -10.62 5.56
CA GLU A 112 -6.25 -9.77 6.68
C GLU A 112 -6.11 -8.28 6.34
N TRP A 113 -4.94 -7.84 5.88
CA TRP A 113 -4.76 -6.43 5.59
C TRP A 113 -5.61 -5.96 4.40
N LEU A 114 -5.85 -6.81 3.40
CA LEU A 114 -6.74 -6.48 2.29
C LEU A 114 -8.19 -6.32 2.75
N ARG A 115 -8.68 -7.17 3.68
CA ARG A 115 -10.02 -7.04 4.26
C ARG A 115 -10.15 -5.76 5.08
N LEU A 116 -9.15 -5.43 5.89
CA LEU A 116 -9.12 -4.18 6.64
C LEU A 116 -9.13 -2.95 5.70
N CYS A 117 -8.31 -2.95 4.66
CA CYS A 117 -8.34 -1.89 3.64
C CYS A 117 -9.73 -1.79 2.97
N TYR A 118 -10.36 -2.92 2.66
CA TYR A 118 -11.71 -2.93 2.09
C TYR A 118 -12.74 -2.27 3.02
N ALA A 119 -12.69 -2.59 4.30
CA ALA A 119 -13.60 -2.00 5.29
C ALA A 119 -13.35 -0.48 5.44
N LEU A 120 -12.09 -0.07 5.49
CA LEU A 120 -11.66 1.33 5.67
C LEU A 120 -11.89 2.23 4.46
N LEU A 121 -12.05 1.69 3.26
CA LEU A 121 -12.42 2.48 2.08
C LEU A 121 -13.84 3.01 2.20
N LYS A 122 -14.05 4.27 1.83
CA LYS A 122 -15.39 4.84 1.58
C LYS A 122 -16.10 4.04 0.47
N PRO A 123 -17.45 4.13 0.33
CA PRO A 123 -18.20 3.38 -0.68
C PRO A 123 -17.70 3.55 -2.10
N ASN A 124 -17.19 4.73 -2.46
CA ASN A 124 -16.64 5.05 -3.79
C ASN A 124 -15.11 5.08 -3.83
N GLY A 125 -14.45 4.68 -2.74
CA GLY A 125 -13.00 4.68 -2.62
C GLY A 125 -12.32 3.65 -3.52
N THR A 126 -11.03 3.90 -3.78
CA THR A 126 -10.18 3.03 -4.59
C THR A 126 -8.90 2.63 -3.84
N ILE A 127 -8.30 1.53 -4.27
CA ILE A 127 -7.02 1.04 -3.75
C ILE A 127 -6.05 0.77 -4.89
N TRP A 128 -4.79 1.14 -4.68
CA TRP A 128 -3.64 0.74 -5.47
C TRP A 128 -2.79 -0.21 -4.64
N VAL A 129 -2.44 -1.36 -5.20
CA VAL A 129 -1.58 -2.34 -4.52
C VAL A 129 -0.38 -2.64 -5.39
N CYS A 130 0.81 -2.34 -4.89
CA CYS A 130 2.06 -2.67 -5.56
C CYS A 130 2.46 -4.12 -5.32
N GLY A 131 3.16 -4.71 -6.29
CA GLY A 131 3.70 -6.06 -6.15
C GLY A 131 4.62 -6.46 -7.30
N THR A 132 5.27 -7.59 -7.09
CA THR A 132 6.01 -8.32 -8.13
C THR A 132 5.31 -9.63 -8.42
N TYR A 133 5.82 -10.41 -9.37
CA TYR A 133 5.25 -11.72 -9.71
C TYR A 133 5.18 -12.70 -8.52
N HIS A 134 5.93 -12.46 -7.44
CA HIS A 134 5.92 -13.32 -6.25
C HIS A 134 4.62 -13.21 -5.42
N ASN A 135 4.01 -12.03 -5.38
CA ASN A 135 2.87 -11.75 -4.52
C ASN A 135 1.62 -11.23 -5.26
N ILE A 136 1.80 -10.63 -6.45
CA ILE A 136 0.70 -9.93 -7.13
C ILE A 136 -0.44 -10.86 -7.58
N TYR A 137 -0.14 -12.10 -7.92
CA TYR A 137 -1.17 -13.08 -8.31
C TYR A 137 -2.04 -13.49 -7.13
N LEU A 138 -1.42 -13.73 -5.96
CA LEU A 138 -2.11 -13.98 -4.70
C LEU A 138 -2.97 -12.76 -4.33
N THR A 139 -2.38 -11.57 -4.38
CA THR A 139 -3.07 -10.31 -4.10
C THR A 139 -4.30 -10.14 -4.99
N GLY A 140 -4.15 -10.32 -6.30
CA GLY A 140 -5.26 -10.19 -7.26
C GLY A 140 -6.38 -11.21 -7.03
N TYR A 141 -6.02 -12.45 -6.67
CA TYR A 141 -6.99 -13.47 -6.29
C TYR A 141 -7.78 -13.08 -5.04
N LEU A 142 -7.07 -12.71 -3.96
CA LEU A 142 -7.69 -12.30 -2.70
C LEU A 142 -8.57 -11.06 -2.87
N MET A 143 -8.13 -10.07 -3.62
CA MET A 143 -8.94 -8.88 -3.89
C MET A 143 -10.29 -9.26 -4.51
N GLN A 144 -10.32 -10.20 -5.46
CA GLN A 144 -11.56 -10.67 -6.08
C GLN A 144 -12.43 -11.46 -5.10
N VAL A 145 -11.84 -12.31 -4.26
CA VAL A 145 -12.55 -13.08 -3.22
C VAL A 145 -13.18 -12.16 -2.18
N ILE A 146 -12.48 -11.09 -1.77
CA ILE A 146 -12.97 -10.09 -0.80
C ILE A 146 -14.09 -9.24 -1.38
N GLY A 147 -14.14 -9.06 -2.69
CA GLY A 147 -15.20 -8.31 -3.39
C GLY A 147 -14.76 -7.02 -4.05
N TYR A 148 -13.48 -6.72 -4.09
CA TYR A 148 -12.95 -5.62 -4.90
C TYR A 148 -13.26 -5.82 -6.39
N HIS A 149 -13.43 -4.71 -7.09
CA HIS A 149 -13.53 -4.72 -8.55
C HIS A 149 -12.25 -4.13 -9.15
N ILE A 150 -11.39 -4.99 -9.66
CA ILE A 150 -10.13 -4.58 -10.31
C ILE A 150 -10.45 -3.82 -11.59
N LEU A 151 -9.91 -2.61 -11.70
CA LEU A 151 -10.06 -1.70 -12.84
C LEU A 151 -8.94 -1.88 -13.85
N ASN A 152 -7.69 -1.88 -13.34
CA ASN A 152 -6.50 -2.05 -14.17
C ASN A 152 -5.43 -2.89 -13.46
N ASN A 153 -4.67 -3.58 -14.28
CA ASN A 153 -3.34 -4.06 -14.00
C ASN A 153 -2.36 -3.10 -14.69
N ILE A 154 -1.65 -2.29 -13.91
CA ILE A 154 -0.63 -1.37 -14.42
C ILE A 154 0.72 -2.05 -14.36
N THR A 155 1.46 -2.03 -15.46
CA THR A 155 2.85 -2.45 -15.53
C THR A 155 3.76 -1.22 -15.39
N TRP A 156 4.46 -1.12 -14.27
CA TRP A 156 5.53 -0.14 -14.13
C TRP A 156 6.82 -0.72 -14.70
N GLU A 157 7.26 -0.18 -15.82
CA GLU A 157 8.50 -0.56 -16.49
C GLU A 157 9.66 0.32 -16.01
N LYS A 158 10.75 -0.33 -15.59
CA LYS A 158 12.01 0.33 -15.19
C LYS A 158 12.94 0.40 -16.41
N PRO A 159 13.33 1.59 -16.88
CA PRO A 159 14.15 1.71 -18.10
C PRO A 159 15.53 1.06 -18.00
N ASN A 160 16.10 1.00 -16.79
CA ASN A 160 17.43 0.45 -16.53
C ASN A 160 17.38 -0.59 -15.39
N PRO A 161 16.80 -1.79 -15.61
CA PRO A 161 16.75 -2.81 -14.59
C PRO A 161 18.14 -3.42 -14.34
N PRO A 162 18.41 -3.96 -13.12
CA PRO A 162 19.62 -4.75 -12.88
C PRO A 162 19.68 -5.97 -13.81
N PRO A 163 20.86 -6.32 -14.36
CA PRO A 163 21.01 -7.46 -15.23
C PRO A 163 20.74 -8.77 -14.49
N ASN A 164 20.23 -9.77 -15.21
CA ASN A 164 20.13 -11.14 -14.71
C ASN A 164 21.49 -11.84 -14.82
N LEU A 165 22.17 -11.99 -13.69
CA LEU A 165 23.50 -12.61 -13.64
C LEU A 165 23.49 -14.11 -13.96
N SER A 166 22.37 -14.80 -13.75
CA SER A 166 22.27 -16.24 -14.03
C SER A 166 22.17 -16.57 -15.53
N CYS A 167 21.74 -15.60 -16.34
CA CYS A 167 21.47 -15.75 -17.79
C CYS A 167 20.52 -16.91 -18.13
N ARG A 168 19.64 -17.33 -17.21
CA ARG A 168 18.73 -18.47 -17.37
C ARG A 168 17.26 -18.09 -17.54
N PHE A 169 16.92 -16.81 -17.37
CA PHE A 169 15.59 -16.26 -17.56
C PHE A 169 15.70 -14.78 -17.95
N PHE A 170 14.57 -14.20 -18.35
CA PHE A 170 14.54 -12.79 -18.74
C PHE A 170 14.83 -11.86 -17.57
N THR A 171 15.46 -10.71 -17.83
CA THR A 171 15.70 -9.67 -16.82
C THR A 171 14.37 -9.10 -16.31
N HIS A 172 14.20 -9.12 -14.99
CA HIS A 172 13.01 -8.53 -14.36
C HIS A 172 13.07 -7.00 -14.43
N SER A 173 12.32 -6.43 -15.36
CA SER A 173 12.28 -4.98 -15.62
C SER A 173 11.01 -4.31 -15.11
N THR A 174 10.06 -5.06 -14.56
CA THR A 174 8.73 -4.54 -14.24
C THR A 174 8.32 -4.82 -12.80
N GLU A 175 7.46 -3.95 -12.26
CA GLU A 175 6.58 -4.20 -11.13
C GLU A 175 5.13 -3.98 -11.57
N THR A 176 4.21 -4.52 -10.80
CA THR A 176 2.78 -4.46 -11.10
C THR A 176 2.05 -3.64 -10.05
N LEU A 177 1.09 -2.80 -10.47
CA LEU A 177 0.15 -2.15 -9.58
C LEU A 177 -1.26 -2.61 -9.97
N LEU A 178 -1.98 -3.21 -9.03
CA LEU A 178 -3.42 -3.47 -9.19
C LEU A 178 -4.20 -2.25 -8.71
N TRP A 179 -4.99 -1.67 -9.60
CA TRP A 179 -5.94 -0.62 -9.25
C TRP A 179 -7.34 -1.18 -9.19
N ALA A 180 -8.00 -0.99 -8.05
CA ALA A 180 -9.35 -1.50 -7.84
C ALA A 180 -10.23 -0.49 -7.12
N LYS A 181 -11.53 -0.60 -7.33
CA LYS A 181 -12.56 0.08 -6.54
C LYS A 181 -13.20 -0.89 -5.55
N LYS A 182 -13.84 -0.34 -4.50
CA LYS A 182 -14.39 -1.12 -3.39
C LYS A 182 -15.30 -2.26 -3.88
N ASN A 183 -16.17 -2.00 -4.85
CA ASN A 183 -17.05 -3.03 -5.44
C ASN A 183 -17.52 -2.60 -6.83
N LYS A 184 -18.21 -3.48 -7.54
CA LYS A 184 -18.67 -3.24 -8.90
C LYS A 184 -19.59 -2.01 -9.03
N LYS A 185 -20.37 -1.67 -7.99
CA LYS A 185 -21.33 -0.55 -7.99
C LYS A 185 -20.70 0.79 -7.67
N ALA A 186 -19.49 0.82 -7.07
CA ALA A 186 -18.80 2.03 -6.65
C ALA A 186 -18.58 2.98 -7.83
N LYS A 187 -18.86 4.28 -7.61
CA LYS A 187 -18.62 5.37 -8.58
C LYS A 187 -17.29 6.03 -8.23
N HIS A 188 -16.19 5.40 -8.62
CA HIS A 188 -14.84 5.87 -8.31
C HIS A 188 -14.47 7.13 -9.09
N THR A 189 -13.56 7.91 -8.53
CA THR A 189 -12.93 9.05 -9.20
C THR A 189 -11.91 8.56 -10.21
N PHE A 190 -11.96 9.13 -11.43
CA PHE A 190 -10.91 8.99 -12.45
C PHE A 190 -10.80 10.27 -13.27
N HIS A 191 -9.67 10.94 -13.17
CA HIS A 191 -9.39 12.19 -13.87
C HIS A 191 -8.85 11.91 -15.29
N TYR A 192 -9.73 11.41 -16.17
CA TYR A 192 -9.38 11.00 -17.53
C TYR A 192 -8.65 12.09 -18.33
N ASP A 193 -9.18 13.32 -18.33
CA ASP A 193 -8.61 14.42 -19.12
C ASP A 193 -7.25 14.85 -18.58
N ALA A 194 -7.05 14.88 -17.25
CA ALA A 194 -5.75 15.16 -16.65
C ALA A 194 -4.72 14.11 -17.05
N MET A 195 -5.08 12.82 -17.02
CA MET A 195 -4.21 11.73 -17.48
C MET A 195 -3.89 11.83 -18.97
N LYS A 196 -4.86 12.25 -19.78
CA LYS A 196 -4.67 12.47 -21.21
C LYS A 196 -3.68 13.63 -21.47
N VAL A 197 -3.81 14.73 -20.73
CA VAL A 197 -2.87 15.87 -20.82
C VAL A 197 -1.45 15.42 -20.46
N GLN A 198 -1.27 14.68 -19.35
CA GLN A 198 0.03 14.12 -18.95
C GLN A 198 0.65 13.19 -20.01
N ASN A 199 -0.18 12.57 -20.83
CA ASN A 199 0.25 11.67 -21.91
C ASN A 199 0.28 12.36 -23.30
N GLY A 200 0.56 13.65 -23.35
CA GLY A 200 0.70 14.39 -24.60
C GLY A 200 -0.58 14.45 -25.45
N GLY A 201 -1.74 14.56 -24.78
CA GLY A 201 -3.06 14.64 -25.44
C GLY A 201 -3.65 13.28 -25.88
N LYS A 202 -2.95 12.17 -25.63
CA LYS A 202 -3.40 10.81 -25.97
C LYS A 202 -3.87 10.06 -24.73
N GLN A 203 -4.81 9.12 -24.89
CA GLN A 203 -5.24 8.26 -23.80
C GLN A 203 -4.06 7.52 -23.17
N MET A 204 -3.91 7.62 -21.84
CA MET A 204 -2.86 6.95 -21.11
C MET A 204 -3.10 5.44 -21.07
N LYS A 205 -2.05 4.67 -21.36
CA LYS A 205 -2.08 3.19 -21.34
C LYS A 205 -1.69 2.65 -19.97
N CYS A 206 -1.85 1.35 -19.78
CA CYS A 206 -1.52 0.65 -18.54
C CYS A 206 -0.04 0.21 -18.41
N VAL A 207 0.83 0.57 -19.33
CA VAL A 207 2.28 0.39 -19.23
C VAL A 207 2.92 1.75 -19.03
N TRP A 208 3.59 1.94 -17.88
CA TRP A 208 4.20 3.20 -17.47
C TRP A 208 5.72 3.05 -17.35
N GLN A 209 6.45 3.71 -18.21
CA GLN A 209 7.91 3.76 -18.12
C GLN A 209 8.30 4.91 -17.18
N ILE A 210 8.76 4.58 -15.98
CA ILE A 210 9.15 5.54 -14.94
C ILE A 210 10.45 5.07 -14.31
N ALA A 211 11.43 5.98 -14.23
CA ALA A 211 12.70 5.67 -13.58
C ALA A 211 12.55 5.40 -12.08
N PRO A 212 13.35 4.50 -11.49
CA PRO A 212 13.43 4.34 -10.03
C PRO A 212 13.82 5.67 -9.34
N PRO A 213 13.60 5.81 -8.01
CA PRO A 213 13.90 7.02 -7.28
C PRO A 213 15.35 7.47 -7.48
N ASN A 214 15.54 8.74 -7.82
CA ASN A 214 16.84 9.35 -8.05
C ASN A 214 17.55 9.76 -6.75
N LYS A 215 18.74 10.34 -6.83
CA LYS A 215 19.53 10.77 -5.67
C LYS A 215 18.84 11.89 -4.88
N ILE A 216 18.09 12.78 -5.54
CA ILE A 216 17.38 13.90 -4.90
C ILE A 216 16.23 13.36 -4.01
N GLU A 217 15.50 12.34 -4.49
CA GLU A 217 14.46 11.70 -3.71
C GLU A 217 14.97 10.95 -2.47
N LYS A 218 16.28 10.71 -2.38
CA LYS A 218 16.97 9.96 -1.32
C LYS A 218 17.89 10.84 -0.47
N ILE A 219 17.84 12.15 -0.61
CA ILE A 219 18.77 13.08 0.06
C ILE A 219 18.66 13.04 1.59
N LEU A 220 17.45 12.81 2.12
CA LEU A 220 17.18 12.74 3.56
C LEU A 220 17.42 11.34 4.16
N GLY A 221 17.69 10.35 3.32
CA GLY A 221 17.92 8.96 3.71
C GLY A 221 17.52 7.97 2.63
N LYS A 222 17.83 6.69 2.85
CA LYS A 222 17.56 5.61 1.90
C LYS A 222 16.60 4.60 2.51
N HIS A 223 15.53 4.29 1.77
CA HIS A 223 14.71 3.12 2.02
C HIS A 223 14.97 2.10 0.89
N PRO A 224 15.13 0.80 1.19
CA PRO A 224 15.54 -0.20 0.18
C PRO A 224 14.55 -0.35 -0.97
N THR A 225 13.27 -0.16 -0.71
CA THR A 225 12.17 -0.35 -1.69
C THR A 225 11.40 0.93 -1.97
N GLN A 226 12.01 2.12 -1.74
CA GLN A 226 11.33 3.40 -2.00
C GLN A 226 10.74 3.45 -3.41
N LYS A 227 9.44 3.77 -3.51
CA LYS A 227 8.78 4.00 -4.79
C LYS A 227 9.12 5.39 -5.34
N PRO A 228 9.25 5.56 -6.68
CA PRO A 228 9.47 6.87 -7.28
C PRO A 228 8.26 7.78 -7.07
N LEU A 229 8.53 9.03 -6.73
CA LEU A 229 7.50 10.02 -6.47
C LEU A 229 6.54 10.19 -7.67
N ALA A 230 7.09 10.22 -8.88
CA ALA A 230 6.31 10.36 -10.13
C ALA A 230 5.27 9.22 -10.33
N LEU A 231 5.58 8.00 -9.88
CA LEU A 231 4.65 6.87 -9.93
C LEU A 231 3.46 7.11 -9.00
N VAL A 232 3.75 7.46 -7.75
CA VAL A 232 2.73 7.65 -6.71
C VAL A 232 1.88 8.89 -6.99
N GLU A 233 2.49 10.00 -7.42
CA GLU A 233 1.78 11.22 -7.84
C GLU A 233 0.80 10.94 -8.96
N ARG A 234 1.18 10.14 -9.96
CA ARG A 234 0.26 9.73 -11.05
C ARG A 234 -0.95 8.97 -10.51
N CYS A 235 -0.76 8.01 -9.60
CA CYS A 235 -1.86 7.28 -8.99
C CYS A 235 -2.81 8.20 -8.22
N ILE A 236 -2.26 9.12 -7.41
CA ILE A 236 -3.02 10.10 -6.62
C ILE A 236 -3.80 11.05 -7.53
N GLN A 237 -3.14 11.61 -8.53
CA GLN A 237 -3.78 12.55 -9.47
C GLN A 237 -4.85 11.88 -10.33
N ALA A 238 -4.67 10.60 -10.67
CA ALA A 238 -5.67 9.85 -11.43
C ALA A 238 -6.93 9.54 -10.61
N ALA A 239 -6.78 9.18 -9.33
CA ALA A 239 -7.83 8.48 -8.59
C ALA A 239 -8.32 9.21 -7.32
N SER A 240 -7.98 10.48 -7.13
CA SER A 240 -8.42 11.27 -5.97
C SER A 240 -8.60 12.75 -6.30
N ASN A 241 -9.42 13.45 -5.50
CA ASN A 241 -9.64 14.89 -5.59
C ASN A 241 -8.77 15.66 -4.60
N VAL A 242 -8.58 16.96 -4.81
CA VAL A 242 -7.97 17.85 -3.80
C VAL A 242 -8.83 17.80 -2.53
N GLY A 243 -8.17 17.68 -1.37
CA GLY A 243 -8.81 17.54 -0.07
C GLY A 243 -9.17 16.10 0.34
N ASP A 244 -9.13 15.13 -0.57
CA ASP A 244 -9.36 13.71 -0.27
C ASP A 244 -8.33 13.17 0.74
N LEU A 245 -8.74 12.20 1.55
CA LEU A 245 -7.89 11.52 2.53
C LEU A 245 -7.30 10.24 1.93
N ILE A 246 -5.97 10.24 1.80
CA ILE A 246 -5.17 9.12 1.29
C ILE A 246 -4.60 8.33 2.45
N PHE A 247 -4.64 7.00 2.38
CA PHE A 247 -4.03 6.12 3.38
C PHE A 247 -2.94 5.23 2.77
N ASP A 248 -1.85 5.06 3.53
CA ASP A 248 -0.79 4.09 3.20
C ASP A 248 -0.48 3.25 4.45
N PRO A 249 -0.91 1.97 4.48
CA PRO A 249 -0.65 1.07 5.60
C PRO A 249 0.83 0.64 5.72
N PHE A 250 1.63 0.84 4.68
CA PHE A 250 3.03 0.41 4.61
C PHE A 250 3.91 1.54 4.06
N MET A 251 3.84 2.73 4.71
CA MET A 251 4.34 3.96 4.11
C MET A 251 5.86 4.02 3.91
N GLY A 252 6.64 3.15 4.55
CA GLY A 252 8.10 3.13 4.46
C GLY A 252 8.69 4.52 4.71
N SER A 253 9.38 5.04 3.71
CA SER A 253 9.96 6.39 3.76
C SER A 253 8.95 7.53 3.49
N GLY A 254 7.64 7.28 3.44
CA GLY A 254 6.60 8.30 3.33
C GLY A 254 6.39 8.88 1.93
N THR A 255 6.78 8.20 0.86
CA THR A 255 6.62 8.72 -0.52
C THR A 255 5.17 9.03 -0.86
N THR A 256 4.22 8.18 -0.42
CA THR A 256 2.78 8.40 -0.63
C THR A 256 2.30 9.67 0.07
N GLY A 257 2.78 9.93 1.29
CA GLY A 257 2.45 11.14 2.03
C GLY A 257 3.00 12.40 1.35
N VAL A 258 4.26 12.37 0.90
CA VAL A 258 4.85 13.48 0.12
C VAL A 258 4.03 13.76 -1.14
N ALA A 259 3.67 12.71 -1.89
CA ALA A 259 2.84 12.84 -3.09
C ALA A 259 1.45 13.40 -2.79
N ALA A 260 0.80 12.92 -1.73
CA ALA A 260 -0.51 13.39 -1.31
C ALA A 260 -0.49 14.88 -0.94
N LEU A 261 0.42 15.30 -0.06
CA LEU A 261 0.53 16.68 0.40
C LEU A 261 0.86 17.65 -0.74
N ARG A 262 1.80 17.29 -1.61
CA ARG A 262 2.15 18.11 -2.80
C ARG A 262 0.98 18.33 -3.75
N ASN A 263 0.08 17.38 -3.81
CA ASN A 263 -1.10 17.46 -4.67
C ASN A 263 -2.35 17.96 -3.91
N GLY A 264 -2.21 18.52 -2.71
CA GLY A 264 -3.31 19.13 -1.93
C GLY A 264 -4.26 18.12 -1.28
N ARG A 265 -3.83 16.85 -1.10
CA ARG A 265 -4.57 15.80 -0.39
C ARG A 265 -4.17 15.78 1.08
N LYS A 266 -5.00 15.15 1.91
CA LYS A 266 -4.67 14.79 3.28
C LYS A 266 -4.07 13.39 3.30
N PHE A 267 -3.25 13.10 4.30
CA PHE A 267 -2.55 11.83 4.40
C PHE A 267 -2.66 11.19 5.78
N CYS A 268 -2.90 9.89 5.79
CA CYS A 268 -2.74 9.02 6.94
C CYS A 268 -1.79 7.88 6.56
N GLY A 269 -0.85 7.52 7.44
CA GLY A 269 0.06 6.42 7.15
C GLY A 269 0.57 5.74 8.40
N CYS A 270 1.10 4.52 8.23
CA CYS A 270 1.80 3.83 9.31
C CYS A 270 3.07 3.14 8.81
N GLU A 271 4.06 3.10 9.71
CA GLU A 271 5.34 2.44 9.51
C GLU A 271 5.76 1.80 10.84
N MET A 272 6.08 0.52 10.79
CA MET A 272 6.44 -0.24 11.98
C MET A 272 7.90 -0.01 12.38
N ASP A 273 8.79 0.13 11.40
CA ASP A 273 10.21 0.37 11.62
C ASP A 273 10.45 1.82 12.05
N GLY A 274 11.08 1.99 13.23
CA GLY A 274 11.31 3.31 13.82
C GLY A 274 12.27 4.19 13.00
N GLU A 275 13.26 3.61 12.31
CA GLU A 275 14.21 4.37 11.49
C GLU A 275 13.52 4.90 10.22
N PHE A 276 12.71 4.05 9.57
CA PHE A 276 11.93 4.47 8.40
C PHE A 276 10.82 5.43 8.78
N PHE A 277 10.21 5.29 9.94
CA PHE A 277 9.26 6.27 10.45
C PHE A 277 9.91 7.66 10.65
N GLU A 278 11.09 7.75 11.27
CA GLU A 278 11.81 9.03 11.42
C GLU A 278 12.24 9.60 10.07
N LEU A 279 12.64 8.75 9.12
CA LEU A 279 12.91 9.18 7.75
C LEU A 279 11.66 9.75 7.07
N ALA A 280 10.52 9.10 7.24
CA ALA A 280 9.24 9.56 6.69
C ALA A 280 8.85 10.92 7.26
N LYS A 281 8.98 11.14 8.58
CA LYS A 281 8.71 12.43 9.23
C LYS A 281 9.53 13.56 8.61
N LYS A 282 10.85 13.38 8.49
CA LYS A 282 11.75 14.37 7.85
C LYS A 282 11.31 14.69 6.40
N ARG A 283 10.86 13.70 5.66
CA ARG A 283 10.38 13.91 4.28
C ARG A 283 9.02 14.58 4.21
N LEU A 284 8.20 14.45 5.26
CA LEU A 284 6.86 15.01 5.37
C LEU A 284 6.85 16.43 5.95
N GLY A 285 8.00 16.97 6.33
CA GLY A 285 8.15 18.38 6.70
C GLY A 285 8.36 18.64 8.19
N GLU A 286 8.93 17.68 8.92
CA GLU A 286 9.48 17.91 10.26
C GLU A 286 10.81 18.68 10.21
#